data_500e7f951db970c7961b822ce09c645a
#
_entry.id   500e7f951db970c7961b822ce09c645a
#
_cell.length_a   1.000
_cell.length_b   1.000
_cell.length_c   1.000
_cell.angle_alpha   90.00
_cell.angle_beta   90.00
_cell.angle_gamma   90.00
#
_symmetry.space_group_name_H-M   'P 1'
#
loop_
_entity.id
_entity.type
_entity.pdbx_description
1 polymer ?
#
loop_
_entity_poly.entity_id
_entity_poly.type
_entity_poly.pdbx_seq_one_letter_code
_entity_poly.pdbx_strand_id
1 'polypeptide(L)'
;MIEILNKPSETRTSKNPWPQFPMYLKTSTSHKEATKVYGNDPREWNVTTKEFIKDENGNLCGVKIAKVESFVNEDGRLGFREVEGSEEIIKVDFVFLAIGFLHPYFEGLLENSKVELDGRGNVSANVIDFKTSAPKYFAAGDVRRGQSLVVWAISEGRNAAKSIHEYLRKTV
;
A
#
# COMPACT_ATOMS: atom_id res chain seq x y z
N MET A 1 -10.11 10.07 10.14
CA MET A 1 -9.29 9.21 9.25
C MET A 1 -9.76 9.44 7.83
N ILE A 2 -8.86 9.80 6.94
CA ILE A 2 -9.17 10.15 5.53
C ILE A 2 -8.83 8.94 4.65
N GLU A 3 -9.76 8.56 3.77
CA GLU A 3 -9.63 7.43 2.85
C GLU A 3 -10.10 7.85 1.45
N ILE A 4 -9.25 7.64 0.45
CA ILE A 4 -9.55 8.00 -0.94
C ILE A 4 -10.57 7.05 -1.59
N LEU A 5 -10.63 5.81 -1.12
CA LEU A 5 -11.55 4.81 -1.65
C LEU A 5 -13.00 5.08 -1.24
N ASN A 6 -13.93 4.53 -1.99
CA ASN A 6 -15.35 4.53 -1.65
C ASN A 6 -15.60 3.77 -0.34
N LYS A 7 -16.57 4.24 0.45
CA LYS A 7 -17.02 3.50 1.64
C LYS A 7 -17.46 2.09 1.23
N PRO A 8 -16.87 1.03 1.79
CA PRO A 8 -17.32 -0.32 1.53
C PRO A 8 -18.78 -0.54 1.98
N SER A 9 -19.46 -1.46 1.34
CA SER A 9 -20.80 -1.89 1.80
C SER A 9 -20.72 -2.49 3.20
N GLU A 10 -21.80 -2.39 3.98
CA GLU A 10 -21.83 -2.96 5.33
C GLU A 10 -21.96 -4.49 5.33
N THR A 11 -22.46 -5.05 4.22
CA THR A 11 -22.64 -6.48 4.03
C THR A 11 -22.02 -6.94 2.71
N ARG A 12 -21.96 -8.24 2.48
CA ARG A 12 -21.55 -8.81 1.18
C ARG A 12 -22.49 -8.36 0.08
N THR A 13 -21.93 -8.13 -1.09
CA THR A 13 -22.67 -7.84 -2.32
C THR A 13 -22.54 -9.00 -3.31
N SER A 14 -23.30 -8.94 -4.41
CA SER A 14 -23.15 -9.89 -5.52
C SER A 14 -21.76 -9.90 -6.16
N LYS A 15 -20.98 -8.81 -6.02
CA LYS A 15 -19.59 -8.71 -6.49
C LYS A 15 -18.58 -9.40 -5.57
N ASN A 16 -18.98 -9.76 -4.35
CA ASN A 16 -18.14 -10.44 -3.38
C ASN A 16 -18.93 -11.51 -2.62
N PRO A 17 -19.43 -12.56 -3.32
CA PRO A 17 -20.22 -13.63 -2.72
C PRO A 17 -19.36 -14.54 -1.84
N TRP A 18 -20.01 -15.26 -0.94
CA TRP A 18 -19.36 -16.37 -0.22
C TRP A 18 -18.93 -17.46 -1.25
N PRO A 19 -17.78 -18.11 -1.14
CA PRO A 19 -16.80 -18.12 -0.02
C PRO A 19 -15.64 -17.14 -0.15
N GLN A 20 -15.69 -16.16 -1.03
CA GLN A 20 -14.61 -15.19 -1.18
C GLN A 20 -14.35 -14.42 0.11
N PHE A 21 -13.12 -13.87 0.26
CA PHE A 21 -12.79 -13.03 1.40
C PHE A 21 -13.78 -11.86 1.52
N PRO A 22 -14.35 -11.60 2.72
CA PRO A 22 -15.39 -10.59 2.87
C PRO A 22 -14.85 -9.17 2.69
N MET A 23 -15.16 -8.57 1.56
CA MET A 23 -14.88 -7.16 1.25
C MET A 23 -16.08 -6.29 1.64
N TYR A 24 -16.24 -6.04 2.94
CA TYR A 24 -17.26 -5.15 3.50
C TYR A 24 -16.67 -4.27 4.58
N LEU A 25 -17.42 -3.25 5.01
CA LEU A 25 -17.01 -2.31 6.04
C LEU A 25 -16.72 -3.03 7.35
N LYS A 26 -15.43 -3.03 7.75
CA LYS A 26 -15.00 -3.61 9.02
C LYS A 26 -14.76 -2.50 10.03
N THR A 27 -15.32 -2.64 11.21
CA THR A 27 -15.16 -1.69 12.31
C THR A 27 -14.36 -2.34 13.42
N SER A 28 -13.15 -1.84 13.67
CA SER A 28 -12.28 -2.28 14.76
C SER A 28 -12.75 -1.74 16.12
N THR A 29 -12.16 -2.25 17.20
CA THR A 29 -12.38 -1.71 18.55
C THR A 29 -12.02 -0.22 18.62
N SER A 30 -10.89 0.18 18.02
CA SER A 30 -10.45 1.59 17.99
C SER A 30 -11.45 2.51 17.28
N HIS A 31 -12.08 2.06 16.18
CA HIS A 31 -13.14 2.82 15.51
C HIS A 31 -14.36 3.01 16.43
N LYS A 32 -14.75 1.95 17.17
CA LYS A 32 -15.88 2.03 18.13
C LYS A 32 -15.58 2.98 19.29
N GLU A 33 -14.36 2.93 19.81
CA GLU A 33 -13.91 3.84 20.87
C GLU A 33 -13.91 5.30 20.38
N ALA A 34 -13.33 5.57 19.21
CA ALA A 34 -13.34 6.90 18.61
C ALA A 34 -14.78 7.39 18.36
N THR A 35 -15.66 6.53 17.83
CA THR A 35 -17.08 6.87 17.65
C THR A 35 -17.75 7.24 18.98
N LYS A 36 -17.43 6.51 20.06
CA LYS A 36 -17.98 6.82 21.38
C LYS A 36 -17.50 8.17 21.93
N VAL A 37 -16.23 8.51 21.66
CA VAL A 37 -15.64 9.79 22.13
C VAL A 37 -16.13 10.98 21.32
N TYR A 38 -16.19 10.84 20.00
CA TYR A 38 -16.50 11.95 19.07
C TYR A 38 -17.96 11.99 18.58
N GLY A 39 -18.77 10.99 18.95
CA GLY A 39 -20.20 10.93 18.60
C GLY A 39 -20.51 10.41 17.20
N ASN A 40 -19.51 10.24 16.33
CA ASN A 40 -19.65 9.74 14.96
C ASN A 40 -18.45 8.89 14.52
N ASP A 41 -18.60 8.14 13.46
CA ASP A 41 -17.50 7.36 12.85
C ASP A 41 -16.40 8.33 12.38
N PRO A 42 -15.15 8.16 12.81
CA PRO A 42 -14.06 9.08 12.48
C PRO A 42 -13.54 8.92 11.03
N ARG A 43 -14.13 8.02 10.25
CA ARG A 43 -13.69 7.73 8.87
C ARG A 43 -14.44 8.58 7.87
N GLU A 44 -13.70 9.25 7.02
CA GLU A 44 -14.21 9.97 5.85
C GLU A 44 -13.71 9.30 4.57
N TRP A 45 -14.64 9.04 3.66
CA TRP A 45 -14.42 8.29 2.43
C TRP A 45 -14.51 9.22 1.22
N ASN A 46 -13.89 8.83 0.11
CA ASN A 46 -13.83 9.63 -1.10
C ASN A 46 -13.19 11.00 -0.87
N VAL A 47 -12.14 11.04 -0.07
CA VAL A 47 -11.41 12.28 0.26
C VAL A 47 -9.93 12.08 -0.01
N THR A 48 -9.32 13.04 -0.69
CA THR A 48 -7.88 13.11 -0.92
C THR A 48 -7.24 14.26 -0.16
N THR A 49 -5.97 14.10 0.22
CA THR A 49 -5.16 15.18 0.79
C THR A 49 -4.49 15.94 -0.34
N LYS A 50 -4.62 17.25 -0.33
CA LYS A 50 -4.04 18.16 -1.32
C LYS A 50 -2.72 18.76 -0.83
N GLU A 51 -2.73 19.28 0.39
CA GLU A 51 -1.63 20.08 0.91
C GLU A 51 -1.57 20.01 2.45
N PHE A 52 -0.37 20.06 2.99
CA PHE A 52 -0.12 20.27 4.42
C PHE A 52 0.17 21.75 4.67
N ILE A 53 -0.66 22.39 5.50
CA ILE A 53 -0.57 23.82 5.78
C ILE A 53 0.31 24.03 7.00
N LYS A 54 1.24 24.98 6.89
CA LYS A 54 2.13 25.38 7.96
C LYS A 54 1.76 26.75 8.51
N ASP A 55 1.99 26.96 9.79
CA ASP A 55 1.93 28.26 10.45
C ASP A 55 3.17 29.13 10.11
N GLU A 56 3.23 30.33 10.65
CA GLU A 56 4.33 31.29 10.47
C GLU A 56 5.67 30.76 11.01
N ASN A 57 5.65 29.79 11.92
CA ASN A 57 6.83 29.16 12.50
C ASN A 57 7.26 27.89 11.76
N GLY A 58 6.53 27.50 10.71
CA GLY A 58 6.79 26.31 9.93
C GLY A 58 6.19 25.01 10.51
N ASN A 59 5.41 25.09 11.59
CA ASN A 59 4.74 23.93 12.17
C ASN A 59 3.47 23.60 11.40
N LEU A 60 3.11 22.31 11.36
CA LEU A 60 1.84 21.88 10.79
C LEU A 60 0.66 22.47 11.57
N CYS A 61 -0.27 23.12 10.89
CA CYS A 61 -1.47 23.69 11.49
C CYS A 61 -2.76 23.30 10.77
N GLY A 62 -2.67 22.67 9.61
CA GLY A 62 -3.84 22.26 8.83
C GLY A 62 -3.53 21.29 7.72
N VAL A 63 -4.58 20.66 7.23
CA VAL A 63 -4.55 19.82 6.03
C VAL A 63 -5.64 20.29 5.08
N LYS A 64 -5.27 20.61 3.86
CA LYS A 64 -6.20 20.89 2.79
C LYS A 64 -6.62 19.58 2.15
N ILE A 65 -7.90 19.31 2.11
CA ILE A 65 -8.50 18.11 1.53
C ILE A 65 -9.46 18.48 0.41
N ALA A 66 -9.80 17.51 -0.44
CA ALA A 66 -10.86 17.64 -1.44
C ALA A 66 -11.63 16.31 -1.56
N LYS A 67 -12.90 16.37 -1.91
CA LYS A 67 -13.68 15.18 -2.26
C LYS A 67 -13.26 14.66 -3.61
N VAL A 68 -13.35 13.34 -3.78
CA VAL A 68 -13.03 12.66 -5.05
C VAL A 68 -14.16 11.73 -5.47
N GLU A 69 -14.30 11.56 -6.77
CA GLU A 69 -15.12 10.53 -7.40
C GLU A 69 -14.20 9.49 -8.03
N SER A 70 -14.49 8.21 -7.76
CA SER A 70 -13.76 7.11 -8.38
C SER A 70 -14.36 6.78 -9.74
N PHE A 71 -13.50 6.47 -10.71
CA PHE A 71 -13.90 5.98 -12.03
C PHE A 71 -12.94 4.87 -12.49
N VAL A 72 -13.36 4.12 -13.48
CA VAL A 72 -12.52 3.09 -14.11
C VAL A 72 -12.03 3.61 -15.44
N ASN A 73 -10.72 3.64 -15.63
CA ASN A 73 -10.07 4.05 -16.89
C ASN A 73 -10.32 3.01 -17.98
N GLU A 74 -10.02 3.35 -19.23
CA GLU A 74 -10.06 2.46 -20.38
C GLU A 74 -9.20 1.19 -20.18
N ASP A 75 -8.10 1.29 -19.45
CA ASP A 75 -7.22 0.18 -19.07
C ASP A 75 -7.77 -0.69 -17.92
N GLY A 76 -8.99 -0.44 -17.44
CA GLY A 76 -9.61 -1.16 -16.31
C GLY A 76 -9.05 -0.77 -14.93
N ARG A 77 -8.22 0.26 -14.82
CA ARG A 77 -7.64 0.73 -13.55
C ARG A 77 -8.55 1.75 -12.87
N LEU A 78 -8.59 1.68 -11.54
CA LEU A 78 -9.29 2.68 -10.73
C LEU A 78 -8.54 4.01 -10.80
N GLY A 79 -9.26 5.07 -11.17
CA GLY A 79 -8.81 6.46 -11.13
C GLY A 79 -9.67 7.29 -10.20
N PHE A 80 -9.21 8.48 -9.86
CA PHE A 80 -9.91 9.43 -9.00
C PHE A 80 -9.92 10.79 -9.67
N ARG A 81 -11.07 11.47 -9.60
CA ARG A 81 -11.24 12.85 -10.06
C ARG A 81 -11.70 13.69 -8.90
N GLU A 82 -11.08 14.83 -8.69
CA GLU A 82 -11.50 15.77 -7.67
C GLU A 82 -12.84 16.41 -8.03
N VAL A 83 -13.67 16.60 -7.02
CA VAL A 83 -14.92 17.33 -7.13
C VAL A 83 -14.62 18.82 -7.00
N GLU A 84 -14.90 19.57 -8.05
CA GLU A 84 -14.65 21.02 -8.07
C GLU A 84 -15.38 21.74 -6.95
N GLY A 85 -14.71 22.68 -6.29
CA GLY A 85 -15.28 23.47 -5.18
C GLY A 85 -15.45 22.69 -3.87
N SER A 86 -14.97 21.45 -3.76
CA SER A 86 -15.08 20.64 -2.53
C SER A 86 -13.90 20.78 -1.59
N GLU A 87 -12.97 21.68 -1.89
CA GLU A 87 -11.80 21.89 -1.04
C GLU A 87 -12.18 22.46 0.31
N GLU A 88 -11.62 21.90 1.37
CA GLU A 88 -11.72 22.43 2.73
C GLU A 88 -10.41 22.28 3.50
N ILE A 89 -10.26 23.08 4.56
CA ILE A 89 -9.09 23.03 5.44
C ILE A 89 -9.52 22.50 6.80
N ILE A 90 -8.93 21.37 7.20
CA ILE A 90 -9.08 20.79 8.54
C ILE A 90 -7.91 21.27 9.39
N LYS A 91 -8.19 21.89 10.54
CA LYS A 91 -7.15 22.22 11.52
C LYS A 91 -6.66 20.95 12.20
N VAL A 92 -5.36 20.77 12.24
CA VAL A 92 -4.71 19.60 12.83
C VAL A 92 -3.40 19.98 13.51
N ASP A 93 -3.07 19.28 14.58
CA ASP A 93 -1.76 19.38 15.25
C ASP A 93 -0.78 18.33 14.73
N PHE A 94 -1.29 17.15 14.30
CA PHE A 94 -0.50 16.05 13.80
C PHE A 94 -1.19 15.35 12.62
N VAL A 95 -0.38 14.79 11.70
CA VAL A 95 -0.84 13.91 10.62
C VAL A 95 -0.02 12.63 10.63
N PHE A 96 -0.70 11.51 10.60
CA PHE A 96 -0.08 10.19 10.47
C PHE A 96 -0.38 9.62 9.07
N LEU A 97 0.68 9.35 8.31
CA LEU A 97 0.55 8.74 7.00
C LEU A 97 0.45 7.22 7.15
N ALA A 98 -0.70 6.65 6.78
CA ALA A 98 -0.98 5.22 6.84
C ALA A 98 -1.29 4.65 5.45
N ILE A 99 -0.52 5.07 4.44
CA ILE A 99 -0.74 4.79 3.01
C ILE A 99 0.05 3.59 2.48
N GLY A 100 0.57 2.75 3.37
CA GLY A 100 1.36 1.56 3.03
C GLY A 100 2.83 1.89 2.77
N PHE A 101 3.48 1.02 2.02
CA PHE A 101 4.90 1.11 1.68
C PHE A 101 5.05 1.29 0.17
N LEU A 102 6.11 1.98 -0.26
CA LEU A 102 6.41 2.17 -1.67
C LEU A 102 7.25 1.01 -2.23
N HIS A 103 8.43 0.80 -1.67
CA HIS A 103 9.43 -0.17 -2.12
C HIS A 103 10.44 -0.43 -1.00
N PRO A 104 11.37 -1.38 -1.16
CA PRO A 104 12.48 -1.59 -0.24
C PRO A 104 13.37 -0.34 -0.12
N TYR A 105 14.05 -0.20 0.99
CA TYR A 105 15.07 0.83 1.17
C TYR A 105 16.29 0.52 0.29
N PHE A 106 16.74 1.50 -0.50
CA PHE A 106 17.78 1.26 -1.52
C PHE A 106 19.19 1.38 -0.96
N GLU A 107 19.38 2.30 -0.02
CA GLU A 107 20.68 2.57 0.57
C GLU A 107 21.30 1.31 1.19
N GLY A 108 22.57 1.09 0.92
CA GLY A 108 23.30 -0.07 1.43
C GLY A 108 23.25 -1.27 0.48
N LEU A 109 22.57 -2.35 0.83
CA LEU A 109 22.66 -3.61 0.09
C LEU A 109 22.20 -3.51 -1.37
N LEU A 110 21.06 -2.89 -1.64
CA LEU A 110 20.52 -2.83 -2.99
C LEU A 110 21.38 -1.95 -3.90
N GLU A 111 21.82 -0.80 -3.41
CA GLU A 111 22.70 0.10 -4.12
C GLU A 111 24.07 -0.55 -4.43
N ASN A 112 24.66 -1.22 -3.45
CA ASN A 112 25.96 -1.88 -3.60
C ASN A 112 25.90 -3.13 -4.49
N SER A 113 24.81 -3.87 -4.47
CA SER A 113 24.64 -5.09 -5.27
C SER A 113 24.39 -4.82 -6.75
N LYS A 114 23.95 -3.60 -7.11
CA LYS A 114 23.60 -3.19 -8.48
C LYS A 114 22.57 -4.12 -9.15
N VAL A 115 21.68 -4.70 -8.35
CA VAL A 115 20.55 -5.47 -8.89
C VAL A 115 19.57 -4.57 -9.61
N GLU A 116 19.00 -5.03 -10.70
CA GLU A 116 17.94 -4.30 -11.40
C GLU A 116 16.67 -4.24 -10.54
N LEU A 117 15.98 -3.12 -10.64
CA LEU A 117 14.70 -2.88 -10.00
C LEU A 117 13.57 -2.88 -11.03
N ASP A 118 12.38 -3.27 -10.60
CA ASP A 118 11.18 -3.16 -11.42
C ASP A 118 10.64 -1.72 -11.45
N GLY A 119 9.59 -1.47 -12.23
CA GLY A 119 8.97 -0.15 -12.36
C GLY A 119 8.33 0.40 -11.06
N ARG A 120 8.28 -0.39 -9.98
CA ARG A 120 7.82 0.01 -8.64
C ARG A 120 8.96 0.21 -7.65
N GLY A 121 10.20 -0.04 -8.05
CA GLY A 121 11.37 0.01 -7.19
C GLY A 121 11.63 -1.27 -6.39
N ASN A 122 10.97 -2.39 -6.69
CA ASN A 122 11.29 -3.68 -6.09
C ASN A 122 12.41 -4.38 -6.86
N VAL A 123 13.12 -5.31 -6.22
CA VAL A 123 14.17 -6.08 -6.88
C VAL A 123 13.57 -6.94 -7.99
N SER A 124 14.07 -6.76 -9.22
CA SER A 124 13.66 -7.55 -10.37
C SER A 124 14.21 -8.97 -10.26
N ALA A 125 13.33 -9.95 -10.04
CA ALA A 125 13.65 -11.36 -10.04
C ALA A 125 12.43 -12.17 -10.51
N ASN A 126 12.67 -13.24 -11.27
CA ASN A 126 11.58 -14.09 -11.76
C ASN A 126 11.03 -15.01 -10.67
N VAL A 127 9.92 -15.68 -10.95
CA VAL A 127 9.25 -16.61 -10.01
C VAL A 127 9.67 -18.07 -10.20
N ILE A 128 10.56 -18.36 -11.14
CA ILE A 128 10.98 -19.72 -11.47
C ILE A 128 12.20 -20.12 -10.64
N ASP A 129 13.25 -19.30 -10.68
CA ASP A 129 14.50 -19.56 -9.99
C ASP A 129 14.93 -18.43 -9.04
N PHE A 130 14.15 -17.36 -8.95
CA PHE A 130 14.34 -16.22 -8.03
C PHE A 130 15.67 -15.48 -8.20
N LYS A 131 16.39 -15.71 -9.31
CA LYS A 131 17.61 -14.99 -9.63
C LYS A 131 17.33 -13.54 -9.97
N THR A 132 18.24 -12.69 -9.55
CA THR A 132 18.30 -11.28 -9.94
C THR A 132 19.20 -11.09 -11.17
N SER A 133 19.32 -9.86 -11.64
CA SER A 133 20.28 -9.49 -12.68
C SER A 133 21.75 -9.64 -12.24
N ALA A 134 22.05 -9.55 -10.94
CA ALA A 134 23.38 -9.69 -10.40
C ALA A 134 23.71 -11.16 -10.06
N PRO A 135 24.89 -11.68 -10.45
CA PRO A 135 25.29 -13.04 -10.15
C PRO A 135 25.34 -13.33 -8.63
N LYS A 136 24.87 -14.50 -8.21
CA LYS A 136 24.81 -14.96 -6.81
C LYS A 136 23.77 -14.25 -5.94
N TYR A 137 22.99 -13.31 -6.48
CA TYR A 137 21.91 -12.68 -5.77
C TYR A 137 20.56 -13.29 -6.17
N PHE A 138 19.74 -13.56 -5.16
CA PHE A 138 18.37 -14.06 -5.30
C PHE A 138 17.45 -13.18 -4.49
N ALA A 139 16.22 -13.00 -4.95
CA ALA A 139 15.23 -12.16 -4.24
C ALA A 139 13.89 -12.89 -4.16
N ALA A 140 13.26 -12.84 -2.98
CA ALA A 140 11.97 -13.47 -2.71
C ALA A 140 11.16 -12.65 -1.69
N GLY A 141 9.86 -12.82 -1.68
CA GLY A 141 8.96 -12.11 -0.77
C GLY A 141 8.79 -10.64 -1.13
N ASP A 142 8.57 -9.79 -0.13
CA ASP A 142 8.22 -8.38 -0.32
C ASP A 142 9.27 -7.58 -1.08
N VAL A 143 10.54 -7.89 -0.93
CA VAL A 143 11.63 -7.20 -1.65
C VAL A 143 11.53 -7.35 -3.18
N ARG A 144 10.91 -8.43 -3.65
CA ARG A 144 10.68 -8.72 -5.07
C ARG A 144 9.25 -8.43 -5.52
N ARG A 145 8.28 -8.85 -4.71
CA ARG A 145 6.85 -8.81 -5.03
C ARG A 145 6.22 -7.44 -4.74
N GLY A 146 6.82 -6.64 -3.88
CA GLY A 146 6.17 -5.55 -3.15
C GLY A 146 5.47 -6.09 -1.90
N GLN A 147 5.05 -5.21 -1.01
CA GLN A 147 4.39 -5.59 0.23
C GLN A 147 3.17 -6.47 -0.03
N SER A 148 3.10 -7.61 0.64
CA SER A 148 2.07 -8.62 0.42
C SER A 148 1.82 -9.46 1.68
N LEU A 149 1.08 -10.56 1.53
CA LEU A 149 0.79 -11.44 2.65
C LEU A 149 2.02 -12.28 3.03
N VAL A 150 2.20 -12.52 4.32
CA VAL A 150 3.29 -13.35 4.86
C VAL A 150 3.32 -14.76 4.26
N VAL A 151 2.17 -15.32 3.89
CA VAL A 151 2.10 -16.64 3.22
C VAL A 151 2.83 -16.65 1.88
N TRP A 152 2.82 -15.54 1.15
CA TRP A 152 3.60 -15.41 -0.09
C TRP A 152 5.10 -15.31 0.18
N ALA A 153 5.50 -14.54 1.20
CA ALA A 153 6.90 -14.44 1.59
C ALA A 153 7.47 -15.81 1.99
N ILE A 154 6.72 -16.60 2.77
CA ILE A 154 7.10 -17.96 3.16
C ILE A 154 7.21 -18.86 1.93
N SER A 155 6.21 -18.85 1.05
CA SER A 155 6.19 -19.70 -0.17
C SER A 155 7.35 -19.36 -1.09
N GLU A 156 7.57 -18.09 -1.39
CA GLU A 156 8.66 -17.65 -2.26
C GLU A 156 10.02 -17.91 -1.62
N GLY A 157 10.19 -17.68 -0.32
CA GLY A 157 11.44 -17.97 0.39
C GLY A 157 11.82 -19.45 0.33
N ARG A 158 10.85 -20.36 0.50
CA ARG A 158 11.09 -21.82 0.36
C ARG A 158 11.48 -22.20 -1.07
N ASN A 159 10.83 -21.65 -2.06
CA ASN A 159 11.14 -21.92 -3.46
C ASN A 159 12.51 -21.32 -3.86
N ALA A 160 12.82 -20.12 -3.40
CA ALA A 160 14.14 -19.51 -3.60
C ALA A 160 15.26 -20.35 -2.96
N ALA A 161 15.05 -20.86 -1.73
CA ALA A 161 16.02 -21.74 -1.07
C ALA A 161 16.29 -23.02 -1.89
N LYS A 162 15.26 -23.62 -2.49
CA LYS A 162 15.41 -24.76 -3.41
C LYS A 162 16.26 -24.39 -4.64
N SER A 163 15.97 -23.25 -5.25
CA SER A 163 16.69 -22.75 -6.42
C SER A 163 18.16 -22.42 -6.10
N ILE A 164 18.43 -21.86 -4.94
CA ILE A 164 19.80 -21.62 -4.45
C ILE A 164 20.54 -22.93 -4.26
N HIS A 165 19.89 -23.93 -3.65
CA HIS A 165 20.50 -25.26 -3.49
C HIS A 165 20.87 -25.89 -4.84
N GLU A 166 19.98 -25.86 -5.82
CA GLU A 166 20.24 -26.36 -7.17
C GLU A 166 21.36 -25.55 -7.87
N TYR A 167 21.41 -24.27 -7.68
CA TYR A 167 22.47 -23.41 -8.20
C TYR A 167 23.84 -23.80 -7.63
N LEU A 168 23.94 -23.96 -6.32
CA LEU A 168 25.20 -24.32 -5.64
C LEU A 168 25.69 -25.71 -6.07
N ARG A 169 24.79 -26.68 -6.23
CA ARG A 169 25.16 -28.05 -6.71
C ARG A 169 25.73 -28.09 -8.13
N LYS A 170 25.39 -27.11 -8.97
CA LYS A 170 25.89 -27.02 -10.35
C LYS A 170 27.16 -26.21 -10.46
N THR A 171 27.50 -25.46 -9.44
CA THR A 171 28.63 -24.50 -9.43
C THR A 171 29.84 -25.09 -8.69
N VAL A 172 29.64 -26.15 -7.92
CA VAL A 172 30.66 -26.97 -7.28
C VAL A 172 30.86 -28.28 -8.11
#